data_36f6d2f5fbef499df02d17fcd27ec7af
#
_entry.id   36f6d2f5fbef499df02d17fcd27ec7af
#
_cell.length_a   1.000
_cell.length_b   1.000
_cell.length_c   1.000
_cell.angle_alpha   90.00
_cell.angle_beta   90.00
_cell.angle_gamma   90.00
#
_symmetry.space_group_name_H-M   'P 1'
#
loop_
_entity.id
_entity.type
_entity.pdbx_description
1 polymer ?
#
loop_
_entity_poly.entity_id
_entity_poly.type
_entity_poly.pdbx_seq_one_letter_code
_entity_poly.pdbx_strand_id
1 'polypeptide(L)'
;GMGYSGGAIAGGWAASLHSTYASDINIAGWALGGTPSNMTATTFGLNNGLFAGLTTAGIAGIVDTYPEANDYVGSVITHEGNSALQFTREHCMGDILLGLANTNIMNESFFKNSNKFLDDPKIRSLLDKLTLGKNPKLTPDAPVYMYHALHDEVIDFKMANATAQQWCDNEAELFFHVYTGLEMGHVSTELLNSPLVLRFIRDRMDQKPFVQGCQWKSDLNPMWNLDVFEAKIKEVLNSINDFFGANIGKGDALFKEKIKNGHFK
;
A
#
# COMPACT_ATOMS: atom_id res chain seq x y z
N GLY A 1 -6.99 11.14 4.00
CA GLY A 1 -5.86 10.50 3.35
C GLY A 1 -6.27 9.24 2.61
N MET A 2 -5.52 8.89 1.57
CA MET A 2 -5.74 7.61 0.86
C MET A 2 -4.42 7.01 0.41
N GLY A 3 -4.35 5.68 0.37
CA GLY A 3 -3.19 4.98 -0.14
C GLY A 3 -3.48 3.53 -0.46
N TYR A 4 -2.77 2.98 -1.45
CA TYR A 4 -2.81 1.58 -1.82
C TYR A 4 -1.40 1.00 -1.76
N SER A 5 -1.25 -0.26 -1.32
CA SER A 5 0.04 -0.97 -1.26
C SER A 5 1.10 -0.13 -0.50
N GLY A 6 2.19 0.26 -1.13
CA GLY A 6 3.19 1.16 -0.54
C GLY A 6 2.62 2.49 -0.05
N GLY A 7 1.61 3.04 -0.75
CA GLY A 7 0.86 4.21 -0.29
C GLY A 7 0.03 3.94 0.96
N ALA A 8 -0.47 2.71 1.15
CA ALA A 8 -1.18 2.32 2.37
C ALA A 8 -0.24 2.14 3.57
N ILE A 9 1.06 1.80 3.37
CA ILE A 9 2.06 1.86 4.45
C ILE A 9 2.18 3.30 4.95
N ALA A 10 2.42 4.25 4.04
CA ALA A 10 2.59 5.65 4.37
C ALA A 10 1.32 6.23 5.03
N GLY A 11 0.14 5.95 4.44
CA GLY A 11 -1.15 6.38 4.98
C GLY A 11 -1.46 5.75 6.35
N GLY A 12 -1.16 4.47 6.54
CA GLY A 12 -1.34 3.78 7.81
C GLY A 12 -0.46 4.34 8.92
N TRP A 13 0.79 4.66 8.63
CA TRP A 13 1.67 5.34 9.58
C TRP A 13 1.23 6.78 9.85
N ALA A 14 0.81 7.52 8.82
CA ALA A 14 0.26 8.86 9.01
C ALA A 14 -1.00 8.83 9.90
N ALA A 15 -1.91 7.87 9.66
CA ALA A 15 -3.10 7.67 10.48
C ALA A 15 -2.74 7.33 11.95
N SER A 16 -1.78 6.43 12.14
CA SER A 16 -1.33 5.99 13.48
C SER A 16 -0.60 7.08 14.27
N LEU A 17 0.10 7.97 13.59
CA LEU A 17 0.89 9.05 14.21
C LEU A 17 0.10 10.36 14.36
N HIS A 18 -1.06 10.49 13.72
CA HIS A 18 -1.81 11.73 13.64
C HIS A 18 -2.05 12.39 15.00
N SER A 19 -2.56 11.65 15.98
CA SER A 19 -2.86 12.16 17.32
C SER A 19 -1.65 12.73 18.07
N THR A 20 -0.43 12.28 17.73
CA THR A 20 0.81 12.68 18.42
C THR A 20 1.68 13.64 17.62
N TYR A 21 1.61 13.57 16.29
CA TYR A 21 2.49 14.34 15.41
C TYR A 21 1.82 15.57 14.79
N ALA A 22 0.52 15.47 14.47
CA ALA A 22 -0.21 16.52 13.75
C ALA A 22 -1.65 16.65 14.24
N SER A 23 -1.87 16.63 15.55
CA SER A 23 -3.18 16.68 16.20
C SER A 23 -3.97 17.98 15.96
N ASP A 24 -3.31 19.02 15.45
CA ASP A 24 -3.89 20.29 15.04
C ASP A 24 -4.50 20.24 13.62
N ILE A 25 -4.23 19.21 12.86
CA ILE A 25 -4.79 19.03 11.52
C ILE A 25 -6.08 18.23 11.60
N ASN A 26 -7.18 18.79 11.09
CA ASN A 26 -8.45 18.06 11.06
C ASN A 26 -8.47 17.01 9.94
N ILE A 27 -8.33 15.73 10.27
CA ILE A 27 -8.40 14.60 9.34
C ILE A 27 -9.79 13.98 9.40
N ALA A 28 -10.49 13.97 8.28
CA ALA A 28 -11.85 13.43 8.19
C ALA A 28 -11.87 11.88 8.05
N GLY A 29 -10.78 11.25 7.64
CA GLY A 29 -10.68 9.79 7.53
C GLY A 29 -9.56 9.31 6.62
N TRP A 30 -9.33 8.00 6.63
CA TRP A 30 -8.27 7.30 5.90
C TRP A 30 -8.83 6.15 5.08
N ALA A 31 -8.45 6.06 3.80
CA ALA A 31 -8.74 4.91 2.94
C ALA A 31 -7.44 4.15 2.64
N LEU A 32 -7.35 2.89 3.08
CA LEU A 32 -6.11 2.10 3.05
C LEU A 32 -6.39 0.74 2.41
N GLY A 33 -5.80 0.47 1.25
CA GLY A 33 -6.01 -0.80 0.53
C GLY A 33 -4.73 -1.58 0.29
N GLY A 34 -4.83 -2.92 0.24
CA GLY A 34 -3.70 -3.79 -0.04
C GLY A 34 -2.50 -3.54 0.90
N THR A 35 -2.73 -3.35 2.20
CA THR A 35 -1.78 -2.75 3.14
C THR A 35 -0.70 -3.73 3.58
N PRO A 36 0.58 -3.53 3.22
CA PRO A 36 1.71 -4.35 3.71
C PRO A 36 2.11 -3.88 5.11
N SER A 37 1.36 -4.29 6.10
CA SER A 37 1.48 -3.81 7.48
C SER A 37 2.61 -4.45 8.30
N ASN A 38 3.15 -5.59 7.84
CA ASN A 38 4.25 -6.31 8.47
C ASN A 38 5.39 -6.52 7.47
N MET A 39 6.47 -5.76 7.61
CA MET A 39 7.60 -5.79 6.67
C MET A 39 8.28 -7.15 6.58
N THR A 40 8.42 -7.86 7.70
CA THR A 40 9.03 -9.20 7.71
C THR A 40 8.20 -10.18 6.88
N ALA A 41 6.90 -10.26 7.14
CA ALA A 41 6.00 -11.15 6.41
C ALA A 41 5.91 -10.77 4.93
N THR A 42 5.87 -9.47 4.61
CA THR A 42 5.89 -8.98 3.23
C THR A 42 7.17 -9.39 2.51
N THR A 43 8.33 -9.26 3.15
CA THR A 43 9.63 -9.67 2.59
C THR A 43 9.64 -11.16 2.22
N PHE A 44 9.14 -12.03 3.12
CA PHE A 44 9.05 -13.47 2.83
C PHE A 44 8.04 -13.78 1.72
N GLY A 45 6.89 -13.11 1.71
CA GLY A 45 5.84 -13.34 0.71
C GLY A 45 6.24 -12.93 -0.71
N LEU A 46 7.03 -11.87 -0.85
CA LEU A 46 7.49 -11.36 -2.14
C LEU A 46 8.70 -12.11 -2.71
N ASN A 47 9.51 -12.72 -1.82
CA ASN A 47 10.78 -13.34 -2.23
C ASN A 47 10.56 -14.46 -3.24
N ASN A 48 11.39 -14.52 -4.27
CA ASN A 48 11.33 -15.53 -5.34
C ASN A 48 10.03 -15.51 -6.18
N GLY A 49 9.28 -14.41 -6.13
CA GLY A 49 8.06 -14.18 -6.93
C GLY A 49 8.26 -13.06 -7.96
N LEU A 50 7.21 -12.80 -8.74
CA LEU A 50 7.20 -11.72 -9.74
C LEU A 50 7.52 -10.34 -9.12
N PHE A 51 7.19 -10.15 -7.86
CA PHE A 51 7.37 -8.90 -7.13
C PHE A 51 8.60 -8.89 -6.21
N ALA A 52 9.54 -9.82 -6.39
CA ALA A 52 10.73 -9.95 -5.54
C ALA A 52 11.55 -8.65 -5.47
N GLY A 53 11.55 -7.84 -6.54
CA GLY A 53 12.22 -6.54 -6.55
C GLY A 53 11.71 -5.56 -5.48
N LEU A 54 10.47 -5.68 -5.01
CA LEU A 54 9.95 -4.87 -3.91
C LEU A 54 10.64 -5.20 -2.57
N THR A 55 11.16 -6.42 -2.42
CA THR A 55 11.98 -6.80 -1.26
C THR A 55 13.26 -5.97 -1.19
N THR A 56 13.95 -5.79 -2.32
CA THR A 56 15.16 -4.94 -2.36
C THR A 56 14.83 -3.47 -2.09
N ALA A 57 13.69 -2.98 -2.58
CA ALA A 57 13.23 -1.62 -2.29
C ALA A 57 12.94 -1.42 -0.79
N GLY A 58 12.30 -2.40 -0.14
CA GLY A 58 12.08 -2.38 1.31
C GLY A 58 13.39 -2.40 2.10
N ILE A 59 14.34 -3.27 1.73
CA ILE A 59 15.65 -3.35 2.37
C ILE A 59 16.42 -2.03 2.17
N ALA A 60 16.47 -1.49 0.95
CA ALA A 60 17.13 -0.22 0.67
C ALA A 60 16.55 0.92 1.53
N GLY A 61 15.22 1.05 1.59
CA GLY A 61 14.55 2.08 2.41
C GLY A 61 14.88 1.98 3.91
N ILE A 62 14.95 0.75 4.45
CA ILE A 62 15.32 0.52 5.86
C ILE A 62 16.79 0.86 6.10
N VAL A 63 17.68 0.40 5.23
CA VAL A 63 19.13 0.65 5.31
C VAL A 63 19.44 2.14 5.19
N ASP A 64 18.77 2.85 4.31
CA ASP A 64 18.99 4.29 4.09
C ASP A 64 18.41 5.15 5.23
N THR A 65 17.46 4.62 6.00
CA THR A 65 16.78 5.35 7.08
C THR A 65 17.38 5.07 8.46
N TYR A 66 17.83 3.84 8.72
CA TYR A 66 18.25 3.39 10.05
C TYR A 66 19.74 3.00 10.07
N PRO A 67 20.60 3.79 10.75
CA PRO A 67 22.05 3.53 10.79
C PRO A 67 22.39 2.13 11.30
N GLU A 68 21.68 1.63 12.32
CA GLU A 68 21.90 0.29 12.87
C GLU A 68 21.57 -0.84 11.87
N ALA A 69 20.61 -0.62 10.97
CA ALA A 69 20.32 -1.54 9.89
C ALA A 69 21.39 -1.46 8.80
N ASN A 70 21.85 -0.27 8.46
CA ASN A 70 22.93 -0.06 7.49
C ASN A 70 24.21 -0.76 7.94
N ASP A 71 24.63 -0.58 9.17
CA ASP A 71 25.84 -1.19 9.73
C ASP A 71 25.77 -2.73 9.68
N TYR A 72 24.64 -3.28 10.10
CA TYR A 72 24.46 -4.72 10.13
C TYR A 72 24.36 -5.31 8.70
N VAL A 73 23.47 -4.77 7.87
CA VAL A 73 23.30 -5.24 6.48
C VAL A 73 24.61 -5.10 5.72
N GLY A 74 25.35 -4.00 5.87
CA GLY A 74 26.67 -3.82 5.28
C GLY A 74 27.68 -4.88 5.66
N SER A 75 27.58 -5.49 6.84
CA SER A 75 28.46 -6.57 7.29
C SER A 75 28.16 -7.95 6.65
N VAL A 76 26.90 -8.19 6.29
CA VAL A 76 26.42 -9.48 5.78
C VAL A 76 26.07 -9.48 4.30
N ILE A 77 25.87 -8.31 3.67
CA ILE A 77 25.56 -8.21 2.25
C ILE A 77 26.75 -8.64 1.39
N THR A 78 26.48 -9.29 0.27
CA THR A 78 27.49 -9.65 -0.73
C THR A 78 27.67 -8.53 -1.76
N HIS A 79 28.60 -8.71 -2.69
CA HIS A 79 28.76 -7.82 -3.83
C HIS A 79 27.48 -7.80 -4.70
N GLU A 80 26.91 -8.98 -4.98
CA GLU A 80 25.67 -9.12 -5.77
C GLU A 80 24.47 -8.45 -5.06
N GLY A 81 24.32 -8.70 -3.77
CA GLY A 81 23.29 -8.04 -2.96
C GLY A 81 23.43 -6.51 -2.97
N ASN A 82 24.65 -5.99 -2.83
CA ASN A 82 24.89 -4.55 -2.88
C ASN A 82 24.59 -3.97 -4.27
N SER A 83 24.92 -4.69 -5.34
CA SER A 83 24.58 -4.28 -6.72
C SER A 83 23.07 -4.22 -6.94
N ALA A 84 22.30 -5.18 -6.37
CA ALA A 84 20.85 -5.16 -6.43
C ALA A 84 20.24 -3.98 -5.63
N LEU A 85 20.78 -3.62 -4.47
CA LEU A 85 20.35 -2.43 -3.75
C LEU A 85 20.67 -1.14 -4.50
N GLN A 86 21.83 -1.08 -5.14
CA GLN A 86 22.22 0.05 -5.99
C GLN A 86 21.29 0.18 -7.19
N PHE A 87 21.03 -0.92 -7.90
CA PHE A 87 20.07 -0.97 -9.00
C PHE A 87 18.69 -0.43 -8.55
N THR A 88 18.22 -0.85 -7.36
CA THR A 88 16.94 -0.41 -6.81
C THR A 88 16.90 1.11 -6.53
N ARG A 89 18.02 1.71 -6.11
CA ARG A 89 18.11 3.16 -5.86
C ARG A 89 18.15 4.00 -7.15
N GLU A 90 18.65 3.43 -8.23
CA GLU A 90 18.86 4.13 -9.50
C GLU A 90 17.71 3.99 -10.50
N HIS A 91 16.75 3.07 -10.25
CA HIS A 91 15.69 2.74 -11.18
C HIS A 91 14.29 2.94 -10.61
N CYS A 92 13.32 3.13 -11.50
CA CYS A 92 11.90 3.19 -11.13
C CYS A 92 11.32 1.78 -10.94
N MET A 93 10.13 1.73 -10.31
CA MET A 93 9.46 0.49 -9.93
C MET A 93 9.33 -0.52 -11.09
N GLY A 94 9.02 -0.06 -12.31
CA GLY A 94 8.89 -0.95 -13.47
C GLY A 94 10.17 -1.72 -13.77
N ASP A 95 11.32 -1.03 -13.77
CA ASP A 95 12.61 -1.65 -14.02
C ASP A 95 13.01 -2.61 -12.89
N ILE A 96 12.74 -2.24 -11.65
CA ILE A 96 13.01 -3.06 -10.46
C ILE A 96 12.20 -4.36 -10.50
N LEU A 97 10.91 -4.27 -10.84
CA LEU A 97 10.05 -5.45 -10.97
C LEU A 97 10.50 -6.37 -12.10
N LEU A 98 10.86 -5.82 -13.28
CA LEU A 98 11.32 -6.61 -14.41
C LEU A 98 12.72 -7.19 -14.18
N GLY A 99 13.62 -6.39 -13.63
CA GLY A 99 15.03 -6.77 -13.45
C GLY A 99 15.26 -7.81 -12.34
N LEU A 100 14.39 -7.84 -11.33
CA LEU A 100 14.49 -8.73 -10.17
C LEU A 100 13.33 -9.71 -10.03
N ALA A 101 12.48 -9.87 -11.06
CA ALA A 101 11.39 -10.84 -11.07
C ALA A 101 11.92 -12.26 -10.82
N ASN A 102 11.21 -13.03 -10.00
CA ASN A 102 11.52 -14.42 -9.65
C ASN A 102 12.94 -14.63 -9.06
N THR A 103 13.52 -13.56 -8.50
CA THR A 103 14.84 -13.63 -7.87
C THR A 103 14.69 -14.00 -6.40
N ASN A 104 15.46 -14.98 -5.93
CA ASN A 104 15.56 -15.28 -4.51
C ASN A 104 16.51 -14.29 -3.83
N ILE A 105 15.99 -13.16 -3.38
CA ILE A 105 16.76 -12.10 -2.71
C ILE A 105 17.33 -12.57 -1.35
N MET A 106 16.71 -13.58 -0.73
CA MET A 106 17.08 -14.06 0.61
C MET A 106 17.99 -15.29 0.58
N ASN A 107 18.86 -15.40 -0.42
CA ASN A 107 19.85 -16.47 -0.54
C ASN A 107 21.28 -15.99 -0.25
N GLU A 108 22.24 -16.93 -0.27
CA GLU A 108 23.65 -16.66 0.00
C GLU A 108 24.34 -15.80 -1.08
N SER A 109 23.77 -15.70 -2.29
CA SER A 109 24.28 -14.79 -3.31
C SER A 109 24.07 -13.32 -2.93
N PHE A 110 23.00 -13.01 -2.18
CA PHE A 110 22.68 -11.65 -1.73
C PHE A 110 23.16 -11.36 -0.32
N PHE A 111 23.02 -12.33 0.60
CA PHE A 111 23.42 -12.18 2.00
C PHE A 111 24.21 -13.40 2.48
N LYS A 112 25.41 -13.20 3.01
CA LYS A 112 26.33 -14.27 3.47
C LYS A 112 25.69 -15.28 4.43
N ASN A 113 24.69 -14.84 5.19
CA ASN A 113 23.92 -15.65 6.11
C ASN A 113 22.49 -15.98 5.61
N SER A 114 22.26 -15.82 4.29
CA SER A 114 20.95 -16.07 3.66
C SER A 114 19.83 -15.29 4.36
N ASN A 115 18.64 -15.89 4.53
CA ASN A 115 17.49 -15.24 5.19
C ASN A 115 17.71 -14.98 6.71
N LYS A 116 18.76 -15.54 7.31
CA LYS A 116 19.07 -15.34 8.75
C LYS A 116 19.45 -13.90 9.08
N PHE A 117 19.70 -13.04 8.08
CA PHE A 117 19.94 -11.61 8.37
C PHE A 117 18.73 -10.94 9.04
N LEU A 118 17.52 -11.47 8.84
CA LEU A 118 16.30 -11.01 9.51
C LEU A 118 16.20 -11.48 10.97
N ASP A 119 17.03 -12.46 11.37
CA ASP A 119 17.03 -13.01 12.73
C ASP A 119 17.90 -12.21 13.71
N ASP A 120 18.72 -11.28 13.20
CA ASP A 120 19.49 -10.39 14.08
C ASP A 120 18.57 -9.63 15.04
N PRO A 121 18.88 -9.61 16.34
CA PRO A 121 18.01 -8.99 17.34
C PRO A 121 17.72 -7.50 17.08
N LYS A 122 18.66 -6.75 16.50
CA LYS A 122 18.47 -5.32 16.18
C LYS A 122 17.52 -5.16 15.00
N ILE A 123 17.72 -5.96 13.94
CA ILE A 123 16.85 -5.95 12.75
C ILE A 123 15.44 -6.40 13.15
N ARG A 124 15.31 -7.48 13.91
CA ARG A 124 14.01 -7.96 14.39
C ARG A 124 13.28 -6.90 15.23
N SER A 125 13.98 -6.27 16.19
CA SER A 125 13.42 -5.18 17.00
C SER A 125 12.98 -4.00 16.16
N LEU A 126 13.73 -3.65 15.11
CA LEU A 126 13.38 -2.57 14.19
C LEU A 126 12.14 -2.93 13.35
N LEU A 127 12.12 -4.12 12.74
CA LEU A 127 10.97 -4.58 11.95
C LEU A 127 9.69 -4.71 12.80
N ASP A 128 9.84 -5.09 14.06
CA ASP A 128 8.74 -5.10 15.01
C ASP A 128 8.17 -3.70 15.28
N LYS A 129 9.02 -2.69 15.42
CA LYS A 129 8.59 -1.28 15.57
C LYS A 129 7.94 -0.75 14.30
N LEU A 130 8.32 -1.26 13.12
CA LEU A 130 7.78 -0.90 11.81
C LEU A 130 6.53 -1.72 11.43
N THR A 131 5.99 -2.52 12.33
CA THR A 131 4.75 -3.25 12.11
C THR A 131 3.55 -2.41 12.56
N LEU A 132 2.66 -2.08 11.63
CA LEU A 132 1.44 -1.32 11.90
C LEU A 132 0.53 -2.05 12.90
N GLY A 133 -0.11 -1.30 13.78
CA GLY A 133 -1.03 -1.82 14.79
C GLY A 133 -0.34 -2.46 16.00
N LYS A 134 0.96 -2.79 15.95
CA LYS A 134 1.66 -3.47 17.04
C LYS A 134 1.77 -2.62 18.31
N ASN A 135 1.82 -1.30 18.18
CA ASN A 135 1.83 -0.37 19.30
C ASN A 135 0.42 0.19 19.52
N PRO A 136 -0.27 -0.15 20.62
CA PRO A 136 -1.64 0.31 20.87
C PRO A 136 -1.78 1.83 21.03
N LYS A 137 -0.68 2.54 21.34
CA LYS A 137 -0.68 4.01 21.41
C LYS A 137 -0.70 4.68 20.04
N LEU A 138 -0.48 3.91 18.98
CA LEU A 138 -0.45 4.36 17.59
C LEU A 138 -1.68 3.82 16.85
N THR A 139 -2.85 4.03 17.44
CA THR A 139 -4.14 3.69 16.83
C THR A 139 -4.71 4.92 16.12
N PRO A 140 -5.24 4.79 14.89
CA PRO A 140 -5.90 5.89 14.20
C PRO A 140 -7.05 6.47 15.02
N ASP A 141 -7.13 7.79 15.10
CA ASP A 141 -8.17 8.56 15.79
C ASP A 141 -9.28 9.06 14.84
N ALA A 142 -9.08 8.95 13.54
CA ALA A 142 -10.04 9.27 12.51
C ALA A 142 -10.56 8.00 11.82
N PRO A 143 -11.79 7.99 11.26
CA PRO A 143 -12.39 6.84 10.59
C PRO A 143 -11.50 6.21 9.52
N VAL A 144 -11.38 4.88 9.54
CA VAL A 144 -10.55 4.12 8.59
C VAL A 144 -11.42 3.21 7.72
N TYR A 145 -11.33 3.38 6.42
CA TYR A 145 -11.82 2.43 5.43
C TYR A 145 -10.67 1.56 4.94
N MET A 146 -10.60 0.31 5.36
CA MET A 146 -9.65 -0.67 4.83
C MET A 146 -10.32 -1.54 3.76
N TYR A 147 -9.55 -1.96 2.75
CA TYR A 147 -10.01 -2.92 1.75
C TYR A 147 -8.87 -3.80 1.25
N HIS A 148 -9.17 -5.10 1.00
CA HIS A 148 -8.16 -6.08 0.65
C HIS A 148 -8.78 -7.28 -0.08
N ALA A 149 -8.04 -7.91 -1.01
CA ALA A 149 -8.43 -9.20 -1.54
C ALA A 149 -8.00 -10.34 -0.60
N LEU A 150 -8.85 -11.33 -0.40
CA LEU A 150 -8.49 -12.52 0.37
C LEU A 150 -7.34 -13.30 -0.27
N HIS A 151 -7.27 -13.27 -1.61
CA HIS A 151 -6.29 -13.97 -2.42
C HIS A 151 -5.25 -13.02 -3.05
N ASP A 152 -4.92 -11.93 -2.33
CA ASP A 152 -3.90 -10.98 -2.76
C ASP A 152 -2.54 -11.71 -2.90
N GLU A 153 -2.01 -11.71 -4.13
CA GLU A 153 -0.78 -12.43 -4.49
C GLU A 153 0.50 -11.66 -4.16
N VAL A 154 0.36 -10.41 -3.73
CA VAL A 154 1.48 -9.54 -3.37
C VAL A 154 1.57 -9.37 -1.86
N ILE A 155 0.45 -9.07 -1.21
CA ILE A 155 0.36 -8.77 0.22
C ILE A 155 -0.61 -9.74 0.90
N ASP A 156 -0.10 -10.59 1.78
CA ASP A 156 -0.94 -11.56 2.52
C ASP A 156 -2.02 -10.81 3.33
N PHE A 157 -3.27 -11.11 3.00
CA PHE A 157 -4.46 -10.61 3.69
C PHE A 157 -4.37 -10.72 5.23
N LYS A 158 -3.76 -11.80 5.74
CA LYS A 158 -3.64 -12.03 7.18
C LYS A 158 -2.94 -10.90 7.91
N MET A 159 -1.97 -10.25 7.26
CA MET A 159 -1.23 -9.14 7.87
C MET A 159 -2.10 -7.89 8.01
N ALA A 160 -2.80 -7.51 6.94
CA ALA A 160 -3.72 -6.39 6.97
C ALA A 160 -4.88 -6.64 7.97
N ASN A 161 -5.42 -7.86 8.00
CA ASN A 161 -6.47 -8.25 8.93
C ASN A 161 -5.99 -8.20 10.41
N ALA A 162 -4.77 -8.65 10.69
CA ALA A 162 -4.21 -8.56 12.03
C ALA A 162 -4.06 -7.10 12.49
N THR A 163 -3.62 -6.21 11.60
CA THR A 163 -3.53 -4.78 11.90
C THR A 163 -4.91 -4.15 12.14
N ALA A 164 -5.89 -4.46 11.30
CA ALA A 164 -7.26 -4.01 11.50
C ALA A 164 -7.81 -4.47 12.86
N GLN A 165 -7.60 -5.73 13.22
CA GLN A 165 -8.04 -6.26 14.51
C GLN A 165 -7.35 -5.54 15.67
N GLN A 166 -6.04 -5.31 15.60
CA GLN A 166 -5.30 -4.61 16.65
C GLN A 166 -5.76 -3.16 16.81
N TRP A 167 -6.05 -2.45 15.72
CA TRP A 167 -6.64 -1.11 15.79
C TRP A 167 -8.03 -1.15 16.42
N CYS A 168 -8.83 -2.15 16.09
CA CYS A 168 -10.17 -2.32 16.67
C CYS A 168 -10.14 -2.66 18.16
N ASP A 169 -9.21 -3.52 18.58
CA ASP A 169 -9.01 -3.84 20.00
C ASP A 169 -8.60 -2.59 20.83
N ASN A 170 -8.12 -1.53 20.14
CA ASN A 170 -7.78 -0.23 20.70
C ASN A 170 -8.76 0.89 20.28
N GLU A 171 -10.04 0.53 20.05
CA GLU A 171 -11.17 1.45 19.89
C GLU A 171 -11.14 2.31 18.60
N ALA A 172 -10.43 1.90 17.54
CA ALA A 172 -10.54 2.56 16.24
C ALA A 172 -11.95 2.44 15.65
N GLU A 173 -12.38 3.44 14.89
CA GLU A 173 -13.54 3.34 14.00
C GLU A 173 -13.08 2.82 12.64
N LEU A 174 -13.41 1.56 12.31
CA LEU A 174 -12.87 0.91 11.12
C LEU A 174 -13.93 0.09 10.37
N PHE A 175 -13.98 0.28 9.06
CA PHE A 175 -14.72 -0.60 8.16
C PHE A 175 -13.75 -1.34 7.25
N PHE A 176 -13.71 -2.68 7.34
CA PHE A 176 -12.84 -3.50 6.53
C PHE A 176 -13.63 -4.27 5.47
N HIS A 177 -13.40 -3.92 4.21
CA HIS A 177 -14.01 -4.59 3.07
C HIS A 177 -13.08 -5.67 2.51
N VAL A 178 -13.51 -6.93 2.55
CA VAL A 178 -12.73 -8.09 2.11
C VAL A 178 -13.35 -8.64 0.82
N TYR A 179 -12.55 -8.76 -0.23
CA TYR A 179 -12.99 -9.34 -1.49
C TYR A 179 -12.52 -10.79 -1.60
N THR A 180 -13.48 -11.70 -1.79
CA THR A 180 -13.25 -13.16 -1.74
C THR A 180 -13.29 -13.86 -3.10
N GLY A 181 -13.58 -13.14 -4.19
CA GLY A 181 -13.54 -13.67 -5.54
C GLY A 181 -12.11 -14.09 -5.94
N LEU A 182 -12.01 -15.21 -6.66
CA LEU A 182 -10.72 -15.73 -7.12
C LEU A 182 -10.02 -14.81 -8.14
N GLU A 183 -10.80 -13.98 -8.82
CA GLU A 183 -10.32 -12.95 -9.76
C GLU A 183 -9.79 -11.69 -9.05
N MET A 184 -10.00 -11.60 -7.73
CA MET A 184 -9.56 -10.46 -6.94
C MET A 184 -8.15 -10.70 -6.43
N GLY A 185 -7.19 -10.00 -7.01
CA GLY A 185 -5.81 -9.93 -6.57
C GLY A 185 -5.43 -8.50 -6.19
N HIS A 186 -4.12 -8.26 -6.04
CA HIS A 186 -3.60 -6.96 -5.63
C HIS A 186 -4.04 -5.82 -6.55
N VAL A 187 -3.72 -5.92 -7.84
CA VAL A 187 -3.99 -4.86 -8.81
C VAL A 187 -5.49 -4.70 -9.09
N SER A 188 -6.23 -5.82 -9.26
CA SER A 188 -7.66 -5.75 -9.56
C SER A 188 -8.47 -5.15 -8.40
N THR A 189 -8.05 -5.37 -7.17
CA THR A 189 -8.69 -4.77 -5.98
C THR A 189 -8.57 -3.25 -6.00
N GLU A 190 -7.41 -2.69 -6.29
CA GLU A 190 -7.24 -1.24 -6.40
C GLU A 190 -8.12 -0.67 -7.52
N LEU A 191 -8.01 -1.24 -8.72
CA LEU A 191 -8.74 -0.75 -9.88
C LEU A 191 -10.26 -0.79 -9.69
N LEU A 192 -10.79 -1.90 -9.18
CA LEU A 192 -12.23 -2.09 -9.07
C LEU A 192 -12.84 -1.39 -7.85
N ASN A 193 -12.07 -1.22 -6.76
CA ASN A 193 -12.56 -0.59 -5.54
C ASN A 193 -12.49 0.95 -5.56
N SER A 194 -11.80 1.56 -6.51
CA SER A 194 -11.60 3.02 -6.58
C SER A 194 -12.89 3.84 -6.45
N PRO A 195 -14.08 3.45 -7.03
CA PRO A 195 -15.31 4.20 -6.82
C PRO A 195 -15.80 4.20 -5.36
N LEU A 196 -15.57 3.12 -4.61
CA LEU A 196 -15.92 3.05 -3.20
C LEU A 196 -14.99 3.91 -2.34
N VAL A 197 -13.71 3.96 -2.67
CA VAL A 197 -12.76 4.89 -2.03
C VAL A 197 -13.18 6.34 -2.24
N LEU A 198 -13.50 6.72 -3.48
CA LEU A 198 -13.97 8.07 -3.80
C LEU A 198 -15.29 8.41 -3.09
N ARG A 199 -16.21 7.44 -2.97
CA ARG A 199 -17.44 7.59 -2.20
C ARG A 199 -17.13 7.79 -0.72
N PHE A 200 -16.26 6.98 -0.12
CA PHE A 200 -15.83 7.15 1.27
C PHE A 200 -15.26 8.56 1.50
N ILE A 201 -14.32 9.01 0.65
CA ILE A 201 -13.72 10.35 0.77
C ILE A 201 -14.80 11.44 0.73
N ARG A 202 -15.73 11.37 -0.22
CA ARG A 202 -16.85 12.31 -0.34
C ARG A 202 -17.71 12.31 0.92
N ASP A 203 -18.09 11.13 1.40
CA ASP A 203 -18.93 10.99 2.60
C ASP A 203 -18.24 11.53 3.84
N ARG A 204 -16.90 11.40 3.95
CA ARG A 204 -16.13 12.04 5.04
C ARG A 204 -16.09 13.56 4.91
N MET A 205 -15.88 14.09 3.70
CA MET A 205 -15.90 15.54 3.45
C MET A 205 -17.28 16.15 3.68
N ASP A 206 -18.33 15.40 3.38
CA ASP A 206 -19.73 15.78 3.62
C ASP A 206 -20.17 15.55 5.09
N GLN A 207 -19.26 15.11 5.97
CA GLN A 207 -19.51 14.81 7.39
C GLN A 207 -20.65 13.80 7.63
N LYS A 208 -20.89 12.89 6.70
CA LYS A 208 -21.89 11.84 6.87
C LYS A 208 -21.48 10.88 7.99
N PRO A 209 -22.43 10.23 8.68
CA PRO A 209 -22.11 9.22 9.67
C PRO A 209 -21.20 8.12 9.12
N PHE A 210 -20.31 7.63 9.96
CA PHE A 210 -19.50 6.42 9.70
C PHE A 210 -19.96 5.29 10.63
N VAL A 211 -19.46 4.09 10.41
CA VAL A 211 -19.73 2.96 11.29
C VAL A 211 -19.17 3.24 12.69
N GLN A 212 -19.93 2.90 13.72
CA GLN A 212 -19.42 2.96 15.09
C GLN A 212 -18.64 1.68 15.39
N GLY A 213 -17.45 1.82 15.95
CA GLY A 213 -16.54 0.70 16.22
C GLY A 213 -16.02 0.08 14.94
N CYS A 214 -15.93 -1.24 14.92
CA CYS A 214 -15.34 -1.98 13.81
C CYS A 214 -16.33 -2.89 13.13
N GLN A 215 -16.29 -2.91 11.79
CA GLN A 215 -17.12 -3.79 10.97
C GLN A 215 -16.32 -4.43 9.86
N TRP A 216 -16.54 -5.71 9.62
CA TRP A 216 -16.04 -6.46 8.47
C TRP A 216 -17.18 -6.78 7.51
N LYS A 217 -16.94 -6.58 6.23
CA LYS A 217 -17.85 -6.98 5.16
C LYS A 217 -17.08 -7.79 4.13
N SER A 218 -17.65 -8.88 3.65
CA SER A 218 -17.09 -9.68 2.57
C SER A 218 -18.03 -9.69 1.37
N ASP A 219 -17.49 -9.38 0.20
CA ASP A 219 -18.18 -9.52 -1.08
C ASP A 219 -17.28 -10.29 -2.06
N LEU A 220 -17.84 -10.84 -3.14
CA LEU A 220 -17.02 -11.52 -4.16
C LEU A 220 -16.08 -10.53 -4.85
N ASN A 221 -16.64 -9.42 -5.33
CA ASN A 221 -15.86 -8.30 -5.88
C ASN A 221 -16.66 -7.00 -5.86
N PRO A 222 -16.02 -5.82 -6.06
CA PRO A 222 -16.71 -4.54 -6.02
C PRO A 222 -17.80 -4.38 -7.10
N MET A 223 -17.69 -5.06 -8.23
CA MET A 223 -18.60 -4.93 -9.37
C MET A 223 -20.03 -5.44 -9.10
N TRP A 224 -20.22 -6.20 -8.01
CA TRP A 224 -21.56 -6.57 -7.54
C TRP A 224 -22.33 -5.40 -6.91
N ASN A 225 -21.66 -4.29 -6.68
CA ASN A 225 -22.28 -3.03 -6.29
C ASN A 225 -22.65 -2.24 -7.57
N LEU A 226 -23.95 -1.95 -7.78
CA LEU A 226 -24.43 -1.26 -8.98
C LEU A 226 -23.76 0.11 -9.18
N ASP A 227 -23.54 0.87 -8.11
CA ASP A 227 -22.88 2.18 -8.19
C ASP A 227 -21.43 2.06 -8.72
N VAL A 228 -20.73 0.98 -8.31
CA VAL A 228 -19.37 0.69 -8.79
C VAL A 228 -19.41 0.26 -10.24
N PHE A 229 -20.33 -0.64 -10.61
CA PHE A 229 -20.50 -1.08 -11.97
C PHE A 229 -20.77 0.08 -12.93
N GLU A 230 -21.73 0.94 -12.61
CA GLU A 230 -22.06 2.13 -13.40
C GLU A 230 -20.87 3.10 -13.50
N ALA A 231 -20.16 3.33 -12.39
CA ALA A 231 -18.97 4.19 -12.37
C ALA A 231 -17.87 3.65 -13.29
N LYS A 232 -17.62 2.33 -13.27
CA LYS A 232 -16.62 1.69 -14.14
C LYS A 232 -17.01 1.70 -15.61
N ILE A 233 -18.26 1.45 -15.94
CA ILE A 233 -18.75 1.60 -17.32
C ILE A 233 -18.56 3.04 -17.82
N LYS A 234 -18.89 4.04 -16.99
CA LYS A 234 -18.69 5.45 -17.33
C LYS A 234 -17.21 5.79 -17.52
N GLU A 235 -16.32 5.24 -16.69
CA GLU A 235 -14.87 5.41 -16.82
C GLU A 235 -14.36 4.88 -18.17
N VAL A 236 -14.78 3.67 -18.57
CA VAL A 236 -14.43 3.08 -19.87
C VAL A 236 -14.95 3.94 -21.03
N LEU A 237 -16.21 4.37 -20.97
CA LEU A 237 -16.80 5.24 -21.99
C LEU A 237 -16.08 6.58 -22.08
N ASN A 238 -15.70 7.18 -20.95
CA ASN A 238 -14.92 8.41 -20.93
C ASN A 238 -13.54 8.22 -21.53
N SER A 239 -12.87 7.09 -21.25
CA SER A 239 -11.56 6.77 -21.82
C SER A 239 -11.62 6.62 -23.34
N ILE A 240 -12.69 5.99 -23.86
CA ILE A 240 -12.94 5.88 -25.31
C ILE A 240 -13.18 7.28 -25.90
N ASN A 241 -14.02 8.10 -25.27
CA ASN A 241 -14.29 9.47 -25.72
C ASN A 241 -13.02 10.34 -25.73
N ASP A 242 -12.18 10.22 -24.70
CA ASP A 242 -10.90 10.92 -24.61
C ASP A 242 -9.94 10.49 -25.72
N PHE A 243 -9.86 9.17 -26.00
CA PHE A 243 -9.08 8.64 -27.12
C PHE A 243 -9.48 9.28 -28.47
N PHE A 244 -10.77 9.56 -28.66
CA PHE A 244 -11.29 10.29 -29.86
C PHE A 244 -11.24 11.82 -29.71
N GLY A 245 -10.58 12.36 -28.66
CA GLY A 245 -10.35 13.79 -28.50
C GLY A 245 -11.48 14.56 -27.80
N ALA A 246 -12.54 13.90 -27.36
CA ALA A 246 -13.62 14.55 -26.64
C ALA A 246 -13.18 15.05 -25.25
N ASN A 247 -13.82 16.10 -24.74
CA ASN A 247 -13.59 16.58 -23.37
C ASN A 247 -14.46 15.79 -22.41
N ILE A 248 -13.87 15.17 -21.39
CA ILE A 248 -14.53 14.24 -20.47
C ILE A 248 -14.86 14.85 -19.09
N GLY A 249 -14.39 16.07 -18.80
CA GLY A 249 -14.64 16.72 -17.53
C GLY A 249 -14.42 18.21 -17.52
N LYS A 250 -14.80 18.86 -16.41
CA LYS A 250 -14.55 20.29 -16.19
C LYS A 250 -13.03 20.52 -16.14
N GLY A 251 -12.55 21.43 -16.96
CA GLY A 251 -11.12 21.76 -17.03
C GLY A 251 -10.31 20.89 -17.99
N ASP A 252 -10.85 19.81 -18.54
CA ASP A 252 -10.15 18.96 -19.51
C ASP A 252 -9.74 19.74 -20.76
N ALA A 253 -10.63 20.58 -21.30
CA ALA A 253 -10.31 21.47 -22.41
C ALA A 253 -9.12 22.39 -22.10
N LEU A 254 -9.11 22.98 -20.90
CA LEU A 254 -8.03 23.87 -20.46
C LEU A 254 -6.71 23.09 -20.26
N PHE A 255 -6.81 21.88 -19.75
CA PHE A 255 -5.65 20.99 -19.56
C PHE A 255 -5.03 20.60 -20.90
N LYS A 256 -5.86 20.15 -21.86
CA LYS A 256 -5.44 19.79 -23.23
C LYS A 256 -4.83 21.01 -23.96
N GLU A 257 -5.40 22.19 -23.78
CA GLU A 257 -4.84 23.44 -24.33
C GLU A 257 -3.46 23.76 -23.74
N LYS A 258 -3.28 23.62 -22.42
CA LYS A 258 -1.97 23.83 -21.75
C LYS A 258 -0.91 22.86 -22.25
N ILE A 259 -1.26 21.58 -22.43
CA ILE A 259 -0.34 20.58 -23.00
C ILE A 259 0.06 20.98 -24.41
N LYS A 260 -0.92 21.32 -25.27
CA LYS A 260 -0.69 21.72 -26.66
C LYS A 260 0.21 22.94 -26.78
N ASN A 261 0.09 23.89 -25.83
CA ASN A 261 0.87 25.12 -25.81
C ASN A 261 2.21 24.99 -25.06
N GLY A 262 2.60 23.79 -24.62
CA GLY A 262 3.90 23.55 -24.00
C GLY A 262 4.08 24.18 -22.62
N HIS A 263 3.01 24.49 -21.90
CA HIS A 263 3.03 25.14 -20.59
C HIS A 263 3.30 24.19 -19.40
N PHE A 264 3.65 22.94 -19.68
CA PHE A 264 4.18 22.01 -18.66
C PHE A 264 5.69 21.88 -18.88
N LYS A 265 6.47 22.57 -18.06
CA LYS A 265 7.88 22.32 -17.84
C LYS A 265 8.06 21.50 -16.59
#